data_b80aaac84aeac52f6cbf18a49b749b3c
#
_entry.id   b80aaac84aeac52f6cbf18a49b749b3c
#
_cell.length_a   1.000
_cell.length_b   1.000
_cell.length_c   1.000
_cell.angle_alpha   90.00
_cell.angle_beta   90.00
_cell.angle_gamma   90.00
#
_symmetry.space_group_name_H-M   'P 1'
#
loop_
_entity.id
_entity.type
_entity.pdbx_description
1 polymer ?
#
loop_
_entity_poly.entity_id
_entity_poly.type
_entity_poly.pdbx_seq_one_letter_code
_entity_poly.pdbx_strand_id
1 'polypeptide(L)'
;MVATKVIKPQEANQRLTKRINRIIGQLKGIQKMSEEERDCNDIIQQVSAVKKAIDGLTEEILLHDVLPYIPPIKQKTITEMLHRSISL
;
A
#
# COMPACT_ATOMS: atom_id res chain seq x y z
N MET A 1 -4.33 27.50 11.51
CA MET A 1 -3.74 26.78 11.08
C MET A 1 -3.80 25.57 11.59
N VAL A 2 -3.58 24.79 11.13
CA VAL A 2 -3.69 23.76 11.53
C VAL A 2 -2.81 22.96 11.65
N ALA A 3 -2.66 22.54 12.37
CA ALA A 3 -1.67 21.90 12.63
C ALA A 3 -1.87 20.69 12.36
N THR A 4 -1.75 20.32 11.86
CA THR A 4 -2.02 19.25 11.54
C THR A 4 -1.28 18.20 11.63
N LYS A 5 -0.58 17.82 11.03
CA LYS A 5 0.10 16.79 10.95
C LYS A 5 0.98 16.50 11.84
N VAL A 6 0.98 15.55 12.43
CA VAL A 6 1.85 15.21 13.35
C VAL A 6 2.88 14.32 12.95
N ILE A 7 2.83 13.63 11.88
CA ILE A 7 3.85 12.73 11.45
C ILE A 7 4.99 13.50 10.88
N LYS A 8 6.17 13.29 11.37
CA LYS A 8 7.35 13.93 10.83
C LYS A 8 7.63 13.37 9.43
N PRO A 9 8.06 14.22 8.50
CA PRO A 9 8.32 13.76 7.14
C PRO A 9 9.28 12.58 7.07
N GLN A 10 10.27 12.55 7.95
CA GLN A 10 11.21 11.44 7.97
C GLN A 10 10.55 10.14 8.33
N GLU A 11 9.66 10.15 9.32
CA GLU A 11 8.97 8.95 9.74
C GLU A 11 8.06 8.44 8.64
N ALA A 12 7.36 9.35 7.99
CA ALA A 12 6.47 8.97 6.89
C ALA A 12 7.27 8.35 5.76
N ASN A 13 8.41 8.95 5.41
CA ASN A 13 9.24 8.43 4.35
C ASN A 13 9.80 7.06 4.68
N GLN A 14 10.23 6.86 5.93
CA GLN A 14 10.76 5.56 6.32
C GLN A 14 9.71 4.47 6.24
N ARG A 15 8.50 4.79 6.66
CA ARG A 15 7.42 3.81 6.61
C ARG A 15 7.10 3.41 5.20
N LEU A 16 6.95 4.39 4.33
CA LEU A 16 6.64 4.13 2.93
C LEU A 16 7.79 3.44 2.24
N THR A 17 9.02 3.87 2.52
CA THR A 17 10.19 3.27 1.92
C THR A 17 10.30 1.78 2.26
N LYS A 18 10.02 1.42 3.51
CA LYS A 18 10.06 0.01 3.91
C LYS A 18 9.04 -0.82 3.14
N ARG A 19 7.82 -0.29 2.99
CA ARG A 19 6.78 -0.99 2.24
C ARG A 19 7.16 -1.12 0.78
N ILE A 20 7.66 -0.04 0.20
CA ILE A 20 8.07 -0.04 -1.21
C ILE A 20 9.21 -1.04 -1.43
N ASN A 21 10.19 -1.06 -0.55
CA ASN A 21 11.31 -1.97 -0.68
C ASN A 21 10.85 -3.43 -0.61
N ARG A 22 9.87 -3.70 0.23
CA ARG A 22 9.31 -5.05 0.32
C ARG A 22 8.66 -5.44 -1.00
N ILE A 23 7.90 -4.51 -1.60
CA ILE A 23 7.25 -4.75 -2.88
C ILE A 23 8.29 -4.96 -3.98
N ILE A 24 9.34 -4.15 -3.98
CA ILE A 24 10.42 -4.32 -4.95
C ILE A 24 11.04 -5.70 -4.82
N GLY A 25 11.27 -6.16 -3.58
CA GLY A 25 11.80 -7.49 -3.35
C GLY A 25 10.88 -8.59 -3.87
N GLN A 26 9.58 -8.41 -3.66
CA GLN A 26 8.60 -9.36 -4.17
C GLN A 26 8.59 -9.39 -5.69
N LEU A 27 8.72 -8.23 -6.33
CA LEU A 27 8.77 -8.17 -7.79
C LEU A 27 10.02 -8.84 -8.34
N LYS A 28 11.15 -8.65 -7.66
CA LYS A 28 12.38 -9.34 -8.06
C LYS A 28 12.24 -10.85 -7.92
N GLY A 29 11.53 -11.28 -6.89
CA GLY A 29 11.24 -12.71 -6.72
C GLY A 29 10.41 -13.27 -7.85
N ILE A 30 9.40 -12.51 -8.30
CA ILE A 30 8.57 -12.91 -9.42
C ILE A 30 9.39 -12.99 -10.70
N GLN A 31 10.26 -11.99 -10.90
CA GLN A 31 11.13 -11.98 -12.06
C GLN A 31 12.01 -13.23 -12.10
N LYS A 32 12.57 -13.60 -10.96
CA LYS A 32 13.40 -14.80 -10.85
C LYS A 32 12.60 -16.05 -11.13
N MET A 33 11.37 -16.14 -10.60
CA MET A 33 10.50 -17.29 -10.86
C MET A 33 10.21 -17.43 -12.36
N SER A 34 9.99 -16.31 -13.04
CA SER A 34 9.73 -16.30 -14.46
C SER A 34 10.96 -16.81 -15.24
N GLU A 35 12.14 -16.34 -14.82
CA GLU A 35 13.38 -16.76 -15.48
C GLU A 35 13.68 -18.24 -15.27
N GLU A 36 13.26 -18.77 -14.12
CA GLU A 36 13.46 -20.17 -13.79
C GLU A 36 12.33 -21.07 -14.32
N GLU A 37 11.42 -20.47 -15.07
CA GLU A 37 10.29 -21.20 -15.65
C GLU A 37 9.46 -21.94 -14.59
N ARG A 38 9.22 -21.27 -13.47
CA ARG A 38 8.40 -21.85 -12.42
C ARG A 38 6.96 -21.98 -12.88
N ASP A 39 6.20 -22.78 -12.19
CA ASP A 39 4.80 -23.02 -12.53
C ASP A 39 3.99 -21.73 -12.53
N CYS A 40 3.12 -21.58 -13.52
CA CYS A 40 2.30 -20.38 -13.66
C CYS A 40 1.44 -20.11 -12.42
N ASN A 41 0.92 -21.15 -11.78
CA ASN A 41 0.11 -20.95 -10.59
C ASN A 41 0.91 -20.32 -9.47
N ASP A 42 2.17 -20.72 -9.31
CA ASP A 42 3.02 -20.16 -8.28
C ASP A 42 3.29 -18.68 -8.56
N ILE A 43 3.53 -18.36 -9.82
CA ILE A 43 3.79 -16.99 -10.22
C ILE A 43 2.55 -16.12 -9.99
N ILE A 44 1.37 -16.62 -10.34
CA ILE A 44 0.13 -15.89 -10.16
C ILE A 44 -0.14 -15.64 -8.68
N GLN A 45 0.16 -16.61 -7.83
CA GLN A 45 -0.01 -16.41 -6.39
C GLN A 45 0.89 -15.30 -5.88
N GLN A 46 2.12 -15.22 -6.38
CA GLN A 46 3.03 -14.16 -5.99
C GLN A 46 2.54 -12.80 -6.51
N VAL A 47 2.00 -12.76 -7.71
CA VAL A 47 1.44 -11.53 -8.25
C VAL A 47 0.27 -11.06 -7.39
N SER A 48 -0.58 -11.99 -6.95
CA SER A 48 -1.69 -11.65 -6.06
C SER A 48 -1.21 -11.08 -4.74
N ALA A 49 -0.11 -11.62 -4.21
CA ALA A 49 0.47 -11.11 -2.98
C ALA A 49 1.00 -9.69 -3.17
N VAL A 50 1.60 -9.40 -4.33
CA VAL A 50 2.08 -8.06 -4.63
C VAL A 50 0.92 -7.08 -4.76
N LYS A 51 -0.18 -7.50 -5.38
CA LYS A 51 -1.36 -6.65 -5.47
C LYS A 51 -1.86 -6.25 -4.09
N LYS A 52 -1.93 -7.20 -3.16
CA LYS A 52 -2.35 -6.90 -1.81
C LYS A 52 -1.37 -5.95 -1.12
N ALA A 53 -0.08 -6.13 -1.37
CA ALA A 53 0.92 -5.25 -0.79
C ALA A 53 0.78 -3.82 -1.32
N ILE A 54 0.47 -3.67 -2.61
CA ILE A 54 0.26 -2.36 -3.21
C ILE A 54 -1.01 -1.73 -2.66
N ASP A 55 -2.07 -2.51 -2.49
CA ASP A 55 -3.29 -2.00 -1.86
C ASP A 55 -3.00 -1.50 -0.46
N GLY A 56 -2.18 -2.23 0.29
CA GLY A 56 -1.77 -1.79 1.63
C GLY A 56 -0.98 -0.50 1.61
N LEU A 57 -0.13 -0.33 0.60
CA LEU A 57 0.63 0.90 0.43
C LEU A 57 -0.32 2.08 0.17
N THR A 58 -1.29 1.89 -0.71
CA THR A 58 -2.28 2.91 -1.01
C THR A 58 -3.08 3.28 0.24
N GLU A 59 -3.51 2.28 1.00
CA GLU A 59 -4.24 2.49 2.23
C GLU A 59 -3.43 3.28 3.23
N GLU A 60 -2.16 2.95 3.35
CA GLU A 60 -1.27 3.63 4.27
C GLU A 60 -1.19 5.12 3.94
N ILE A 61 -1.05 5.44 2.66
CA ILE A 61 -0.98 6.81 2.20
C ILE A 61 -2.29 7.54 2.50
N LEU A 62 -3.42 6.90 2.20
CA LEU A 62 -4.72 7.53 2.41
C LEU A 62 -4.99 7.76 3.88
N LEU A 63 -4.69 6.80 4.73
CA LEU A 63 -4.98 6.93 6.16
C LEU A 63 -4.09 7.95 6.83
N HIS A 64 -2.86 8.07 6.41
CA HIS A 64 -1.92 8.95 7.11
C HIS A 64 -1.73 10.30 6.44
N ASP A 65 -1.92 10.38 5.13
CA ASP A 65 -1.66 11.62 4.40
C ASP A 65 -2.91 12.34 3.95
N VAL A 66 -4.03 11.64 3.84
CA VAL A 66 -5.26 12.25 3.33
C VAL A 66 -6.34 12.33 4.39
N LEU A 67 -6.61 11.22 5.07
CA LEU A 67 -7.71 11.14 6.01
C LEU A 67 -7.64 12.16 7.14
N PRO A 68 -6.46 12.51 7.67
CA PRO A 68 -6.40 13.50 8.75
C PRO A 68 -6.98 14.87 8.38
N TYR A 69 -7.09 15.15 7.08
CA TYR A 69 -7.65 16.41 6.63
C TYR A 69 -9.17 16.35 6.43
N ILE A 70 -9.78 15.21 6.71
CA ILE A 70 -11.21 15.03 6.53
C ILE A 70 -11.87 15.12 7.91
N PRO A 71 -13.00 15.84 8.03
CA PRO A 71 -13.67 15.96 9.32
C PRO A 71 -13.98 14.58 9.93
N PRO A 72 -13.79 14.41 11.22
CA PRO A 72 -13.97 13.10 11.86
C PRO A 72 -15.33 12.46 11.57
N ILE A 73 -16.37 13.27 11.46
CA ILE A 73 -17.69 12.73 11.24
C ILE A 73 -17.81 12.04 9.89
N LYS A 74 -16.95 12.36 8.94
CA LYS A 74 -17.00 11.76 7.61
C LYS A 74 -15.92 10.72 7.37
N GLN A 75 -15.01 10.57 8.31
CA GLN A 75 -13.85 9.70 8.08
C GLN A 75 -14.25 8.25 7.85
N LYS A 76 -15.22 7.76 8.61
CA LYS A 76 -15.62 6.37 8.45
C LYS A 76 -16.21 6.11 7.08
N THR A 77 -17.11 6.98 6.63
CA THR A 77 -17.74 6.82 5.33
C THR A 77 -16.71 6.88 4.21
N ILE A 78 -15.81 7.86 4.29
CA ILE A 78 -14.76 8.03 3.28
C ILE A 78 -13.84 6.80 3.27
N THR A 79 -13.46 6.30 4.45
CA THR A 79 -12.60 5.13 4.54
C THR A 79 -13.25 3.91 3.88
N GLU A 80 -14.53 3.72 4.12
CA GLU A 80 -15.26 2.60 3.52
C GLU A 80 -15.32 2.72 2.00
N MET A 81 -15.55 3.93 1.50
CA MET A 81 -15.58 4.16 0.06
C MET A 81 -14.23 3.89 -0.59
N LEU A 82 -13.15 4.32 0.06
CA LEU A 82 -11.81 4.10 -0.46
C LEU A 82 -11.45 2.63 -0.47
N HIS A 83 -11.82 1.91 0.58
CA HIS A 83 -11.58 0.47 0.63
C HIS A 83 -12.25 -0.24 -0.53
N ARG A 84 -13.48 0.11 -0.82
CA ARG A 84 -14.19 -0.52 -1.94
C ARG A 84 -13.55 -0.20 -3.27
N SER A 85 -13.03 1.01 -3.41
CA SER A 85 -12.38 1.41 -4.66
C SER A 85 -11.04 0.71 -4.87
N ILE A 86 -10.29 0.51 -3.78
CA ILE A 86 -8.98 -0.09 -3.87
C ILE A 86 -9.06 -1.60 -4.02
N SER A 87 -10.04 -2.21 -3.38
CA SER A 87 -10.10 -3.67 -3.33
C SER A 87 -10.74 -4.32 -4.54
N LEU A 88 -11.04 -3.55 -5.55
CA LEU A 88 -11.57 -4.13 -6.77
C LEU A 88 -10.48 -4.83 -7.56
#